data_2dc1c4dd83cc6ce9c8a12df6cc783676
#
_entry.id   2dc1c4dd83cc6ce9c8a12df6cc783676
#
_cell.length_a   1.000
_cell.length_b   1.000
_cell.length_c   1.000
_cell.angle_alpha   90.00
_cell.angle_beta   90.00
_cell.angle_gamma   90.00
#
_symmetry.space_group_name_H-M   'P 1'
#
loop_
_entity.id
_entity.type
_entity.pdbx_description
1 polymer ?
#
loop_
_entity_poly.entity_id
_entity_poly.type
_entity_poly.pdbx_seq_one_letter_code
_entity_poly.pdbx_strand_id
1 'polypeptide(L)'
;MIIKIDFNSDEALYIQLRNQIVIGIATSQLSAGDSLPSVRQLADRVGINMHTVNKAYTVLRQEGYVKLDRRKGAVIAIDCNKASARNKLLRDLQVMLAGAMCK
;
A
#
# COMPACT_ATOMS: atom_id res chain seq x y z
N MET A 1 -5.84 -10.05 -1.39
CA MET A 1 -5.52 -9.00 -0.40
C MET A 1 -6.80 -8.53 0.27
N ILE A 2 -6.82 -8.55 1.59
CA ILE A 2 -7.96 -8.07 2.37
C ILE A 2 -7.61 -6.69 2.91
N ILE A 3 -8.43 -5.70 2.59
CA ILE A 3 -8.20 -4.32 3.05
C ILE A 3 -9.29 -3.96 4.04
N LYS A 4 -8.86 -3.57 5.24
CA LYS A 4 -9.76 -3.13 6.31
C LYS A 4 -9.50 -1.65 6.59
N ILE A 5 -10.51 -0.83 6.39
CA ILE A 5 -10.42 0.61 6.64
C ILE A 5 -11.25 0.93 7.88
N ASP A 6 -10.64 1.66 8.82
CA ASP A 6 -11.33 2.15 10.00
C ASP A 6 -11.77 3.60 9.76
N PHE A 7 -13.05 3.78 9.49
CA PHE A 7 -13.61 5.11 9.22
C PHE A 7 -13.69 5.98 10.47
N ASN A 8 -13.56 5.39 11.65
CA ASN A 8 -13.59 6.11 12.92
C ASN A 8 -12.21 6.51 13.42
N SER A 9 -11.15 6.08 12.73
CA SER A 9 -9.78 6.42 13.09
C SER A 9 -9.47 7.87 12.69
N ASP A 10 -8.61 8.54 13.46
CA ASP A 10 -8.07 9.85 13.13
C ASP A 10 -7.07 9.79 11.96
N GLU A 11 -6.59 8.61 11.64
CA GLU A 11 -5.66 8.43 10.53
C GLU A 11 -6.38 8.58 9.19
N ALA A 12 -5.79 9.35 8.28
CA ALA A 12 -6.37 9.57 6.96
C ALA A 12 -6.57 8.25 6.21
N LEU A 13 -7.68 8.15 5.47
CA LEU A 13 -8.03 6.91 4.76
C LEU A 13 -6.96 6.49 3.76
N TYR A 14 -6.36 7.46 3.04
CA TYR A 14 -5.31 7.12 2.07
C TYR A 14 -4.07 6.55 2.74
N ILE A 15 -3.74 6.99 3.95
CA ILE A 15 -2.62 6.47 4.72
C ILE A 15 -2.91 5.04 5.18
N GLN A 16 -4.12 4.78 5.66
CA GLN A 16 -4.53 3.43 6.04
C GLN A 16 -4.42 2.47 4.86
N LEU A 17 -4.90 2.88 3.69
CA LEU A 17 -4.83 2.07 2.49
C LEU A 17 -3.39 1.81 2.07
N ARG A 18 -2.56 2.87 2.05
CA ARG A 18 -1.13 2.75 1.75
C ARG A 18 -0.45 1.75 2.69
N ASN A 19 -0.70 1.88 3.99
CA ASN A 19 -0.07 1.02 4.99
C ASN A 19 -0.47 -0.44 4.83
N GLN A 20 -1.71 -0.72 4.48
CA GLN A 20 -2.16 -2.10 4.26
C GLN A 20 -1.51 -2.72 3.04
N ILE A 21 -1.30 -1.95 1.98
CA ILE A 21 -0.59 -2.45 0.81
C ILE A 21 0.87 -2.76 1.15
N VAL A 22 1.55 -1.88 1.91
CA VAL A 22 2.92 -2.12 2.37
C VAL A 22 3.00 -3.38 3.24
N ILE A 23 2.04 -3.56 4.14
CA ILE A 23 1.97 -4.77 4.97
C ILE A 23 1.77 -6.01 4.10
N GLY A 24 0.92 -5.93 3.07
CA GLY A 24 0.72 -7.03 2.13
C GLY A 24 2.02 -7.43 1.40
N ILE A 25 2.83 -6.45 1.04
CA ILE A 25 4.15 -6.70 0.43
C ILE A 25 5.09 -7.36 1.45
N ALA A 26 5.14 -6.82 2.66
CA ALA A 26 6.03 -7.32 3.72
C ALA A 26 5.69 -8.74 4.15
N THR A 27 4.41 -9.12 4.10
CA THR A 27 3.94 -10.46 4.48
C THR A 27 3.88 -11.42 3.30
N SER A 28 4.38 -11.02 2.15
CA SER A 28 4.40 -11.81 0.92
C SER A 28 3.02 -12.16 0.34
N GLN A 29 1.98 -11.45 0.75
CA GLN A 29 0.67 -11.54 0.11
C GLN A 29 0.68 -10.88 -1.27
N LEU A 30 1.56 -9.89 -1.45
CA LEU A 30 1.78 -9.20 -2.71
C LEU A 30 3.25 -9.35 -3.08
N SER A 31 3.51 -9.73 -4.34
CA SER A 31 4.86 -9.95 -4.85
C SER A 31 5.16 -9.01 -6.00
N ALA A 32 6.45 -8.78 -6.26
CA ALA A 32 6.87 -7.94 -7.38
C ALA A 32 6.24 -8.43 -8.69
N GLY A 33 5.68 -7.51 -9.45
CA GLY A 33 4.98 -7.83 -10.70
C GLY A 33 3.50 -8.12 -10.55
N ASP A 34 2.99 -8.30 -9.32
CA ASP A 34 1.57 -8.49 -9.09
C ASP A 34 0.81 -7.21 -9.43
N SER A 35 -0.32 -7.37 -10.11
CA SER A 35 -1.20 -6.25 -10.47
C SER A 35 -2.09 -5.89 -9.29
N LEU A 36 -2.19 -4.59 -9.02
CA LEU A 36 -3.19 -4.07 -8.08
C LEU A 36 -4.50 -3.80 -8.82
N PRO A 37 -5.64 -3.84 -8.12
CA PRO A 37 -6.90 -3.40 -8.71
C PRO A 37 -6.80 -1.97 -9.24
N SER A 38 -7.60 -1.62 -10.24
CA SER A 38 -7.68 -0.24 -10.67
C SER A 38 -8.22 0.63 -9.53
N VAL A 39 -7.96 1.94 -9.61
CA VAL A 39 -8.46 2.89 -8.62
C VAL A 39 -9.97 2.74 -8.43
N ARG A 40 -10.71 2.65 -9.54
CA ARG A 40 -12.17 2.49 -9.50
C ARG A 40 -12.58 1.17 -8.83
N GLN A 41 -11.94 0.07 -9.22
CA GLN A 41 -12.27 -1.24 -8.65
C GLN A 41 -12.00 -1.28 -7.15
N LEU A 42 -10.88 -0.73 -6.71
CA LEU A 42 -10.55 -0.75 -5.29
C LEU A 42 -11.45 0.19 -4.50
N ALA A 43 -11.78 1.36 -5.05
CA ALA A 43 -12.70 2.29 -4.42
C ALA A 43 -14.08 1.65 -4.20
N ASP A 44 -14.58 0.94 -5.21
CA ASP A 44 -15.87 0.24 -5.12
C ASP A 44 -15.80 -0.88 -4.09
N ARG A 45 -14.70 -1.64 -4.08
CA ARG A 45 -14.53 -2.80 -3.20
C ARG A 45 -14.44 -2.39 -1.73
N VAL A 46 -13.74 -1.29 -1.45
CA VAL A 46 -13.51 -0.81 -0.08
C VAL A 46 -14.61 0.14 0.38
N GLY A 47 -15.32 0.76 -0.55
CA GLY A 47 -16.39 1.72 -0.23
C GLY A 47 -15.87 3.12 0.10
N ILE A 48 -14.80 3.54 -0.57
CA ILE A 48 -14.21 4.87 -0.38
C ILE A 48 -14.14 5.62 -1.71
N ASN A 49 -13.81 6.90 -1.64
CA ASN A 49 -13.71 7.76 -2.80
C ASN A 49 -12.51 7.38 -3.67
N MET A 50 -12.69 7.43 -4.99
CA MET A 50 -11.62 7.17 -5.96
C MET A 50 -10.40 8.09 -5.75
N HIS A 51 -10.63 9.35 -5.38
CA HIS A 51 -9.53 10.28 -5.11
C HIS A 51 -8.65 9.80 -3.96
N THR A 52 -9.25 9.21 -2.94
CA THR A 52 -8.52 8.64 -1.81
C THR A 52 -7.64 7.48 -2.24
N VAL A 53 -8.17 6.58 -3.07
CA VAL A 53 -7.40 5.46 -3.62
C VAL A 53 -6.27 5.97 -4.50
N ASN A 54 -6.57 6.93 -5.37
CA ASN A 54 -5.56 7.51 -6.25
C ASN A 54 -4.43 8.15 -5.47
N LYS A 55 -4.75 8.85 -4.39
CA LYS A 55 -3.74 9.47 -3.52
C LYS A 55 -2.84 8.41 -2.88
N ALA A 56 -3.42 7.32 -2.39
CA ALA A 56 -2.66 6.21 -1.83
C ALA A 56 -1.71 5.59 -2.86
N TYR A 57 -2.20 5.36 -4.08
CA TYR A 57 -1.38 4.80 -5.15
C TYR A 57 -0.26 5.76 -5.55
N THR A 58 -0.54 7.06 -5.58
CA THR A 58 0.47 8.09 -5.89
C THR A 58 1.59 8.08 -4.86
N VAL A 59 1.25 8.02 -3.58
CA VAL A 59 2.23 7.94 -2.50
C VAL A 59 3.07 6.68 -2.63
N LEU A 60 2.44 5.53 -2.91
CA LEU A 60 3.14 4.26 -3.09
C LEU A 60 4.12 4.32 -4.27
N ARG A 61 3.75 5.00 -5.36
CA ARG A 61 4.66 5.19 -6.49
C ARG A 61 5.84 6.07 -6.13
N GLN A 62 5.60 7.16 -5.41
CA GLN A 62 6.66 8.06 -4.95
C GLN A 62 7.64 7.36 -4.03
N GLU A 63 7.14 6.43 -3.21
CA GLU A 63 7.96 5.66 -2.28
C GLU A 63 8.65 4.46 -2.94
N GLY A 64 8.31 4.15 -4.18
CA GLY A 64 8.93 3.07 -4.93
C GLY A 64 8.31 1.69 -4.73
N TYR A 65 7.19 1.59 -4.03
CA TYR A 65 6.50 0.31 -3.83
C TYR A 65 5.69 -0.13 -5.04
N VAL A 66 5.22 0.82 -5.84
CA VAL A 66 4.32 0.60 -6.96
C VAL A 66 4.86 1.33 -8.19
N LYS A 67 4.67 0.75 -9.37
CA LYS A 67 4.96 1.41 -10.64
C LYS A 67 3.77 1.25 -11.56
N LEU A 68 3.70 2.06 -12.61
CA LEU A 68 2.69 1.93 -13.65
C LEU A 68 3.24 1.11 -14.81
N ASP A 69 2.50 0.06 -15.16
CA ASP A 69 2.75 -0.77 -16.33
C ASP A 69 1.69 -0.46 -17.38
N ARG A 70 2.08 -0.31 -18.63
CA ARG A 70 1.15 0.05 -19.71
C ARG A 70 0.04 -0.98 -19.92
N ARG A 71 0.32 -2.25 -19.64
CA ARG A 71 -0.63 -3.33 -19.87
C ARG A 71 -1.39 -3.72 -18.61
N LYS A 72 -0.71 -3.68 -17.46
CA LYS A 72 -1.23 -4.19 -16.21
C LYS A 72 -1.76 -3.10 -15.27
N GLY A 73 -1.48 -1.83 -15.57
CA GLY A 73 -1.81 -0.73 -14.67
C GLY A 73 -0.85 -0.63 -13.50
N ALA A 74 -1.35 -0.46 -12.29
CA ALA A 74 -0.49 -0.38 -11.12
C ALA A 74 0.00 -1.78 -10.73
N VAL A 75 1.30 -1.94 -10.60
CA VAL A 75 1.92 -3.23 -10.23
C VAL A 75 2.91 -3.01 -9.09
N ILE A 76 3.13 -4.07 -8.32
CA ILE A 76 4.11 -4.05 -7.23
C ILE A 76 5.51 -4.00 -7.84
N ALA A 77 6.32 -3.03 -7.38
CA ALA A 77 7.66 -2.79 -7.90
C ALA A 77 8.76 -3.32 -7.00
N ILE A 78 8.48 -3.49 -5.70
CA ILE A 78 9.46 -3.93 -4.71
C ILE A 78 9.40 -5.44 -4.53
N ASP A 79 10.57 -6.09 -4.63
CA ASP A 79 10.73 -7.51 -4.32
C ASP A 79 11.35 -7.62 -2.92
N CYS A 80 10.57 -8.09 -1.95
CA CYS A 80 11.04 -8.23 -0.57
C CYS A 80 12.14 -9.28 -0.40
N ASN A 81 12.42 -10.07 -1.44
CA ASN A 81 13.56 -11.01 -1.41
C ASN A 81 14.90 -10.31 -1.62
N LYS A 82 14.89 -9.05 -2.09
CA LYS A 82 16.11 -8.26 -2.22
C LYS A 82 16.42 -7.58 -0.89
N ALA A 83 17.66 -7.70 -0.43
CA ALA A 83 18.05 -7.19 0.88
C ALA A 83 17.76 -5.71 1.09
N SER A 84 18.04 -4.86 0.09
CA SER A 84 17.82 -3.43 0.20
C SER A 84 16.33 -3.07 0.31
N ALA A 85 15.49 -3.73 -0.49
CA ALA A 85 14.05 -3.53 -0.44
C ALA A 85 13.46 -4.04 0.87
N ARG A 86 13.95 -5.18 1.35
CA ARG A 86 13.53 -5.74 2.64
C ARG A 86 13.86 -4.81 3.79
N ASN A 87 15.05 -4.21 3.79
CA ASN A 87 15.46 -3.27 4.83
C ASN A 87 14.57 -2.02 4.84
N LYS A 88 14.22 -1.52 3.67
CA LYS A 88 13.30 -0.39 3.55
C LYS A 88 11.93 -0.72 4.12
N LEU A 89 11.38 -1.90 3.77
CA LEU A 89 10.10 -2.35 4.28
C LEU A 89 10.11 -2.48 5.80
N LEU A 90 11.17 -3.07 6.36
CA LEU A 90 11.30 -3.23 7.81
C LEU A 90 11.33 -1.89 8.52
N ARG A 91 12.05 -0.91 7.98
CA ARG A 91 12.08 0.43 8.56
C ARG A 91 10.72 1.10 8.54
N ASP A 92 10.00 1.00 7.41
CA ASP A 92 8.68 1.58 7.28
C ASP A 92 7.70 0.93 8.26
N LEU A 93 7.77 -0.40 8.42
CA LEU A 93 6.94 -1.11 9.38
C LEU A 93 7.25 -0.71 10.82
N GLN A 94 8.52 -0.53 11.16
CA GLN A 94 8.93 -0.08 12.48
C GLN A 94 8.37 1.31 12.79
N VAL A 95 8.42 2.22 11.84
CA VAL A 95 7.87 3.56 11.99
C VAL A 95 6.35 3.50 12.22
N MET A 96 5.65 2.67 11.46
CA MET A 96 4.21 2.51 11.63
C MET A 96 3.85 1.95 13.00
N LEU A 97 4.60 0.94 13.47
CA LEU A 97 4.37 0.34 14.78
C LEU A 97 4.71 1.31 15.91
N ALA A 98 5.80 2.05 15.80
CA ALA A 98 6.18 3.05 16.78
C ALA A 98 5.13 4.16 16.86
N GLY A 99 4.60 4.62 15.74
CA GLY A 99 3.53 5.60 15.70
C GLY A 99 2.26 5.09 16.39
N ALA A 100 1.92 3.82 16.20
CA ALA A 100 0.76 3.21 16.84
C ALA A 100 0.97 3.10 18.35
N MET A 101 2.19 2.81 18.79
CA MET A 101 2.52 2.66 20.22
C MET A 101 2.55 4.01 20.96
N CYS A 102 2.82 5.08 20.26
CA CYS A 102 2.86 6.42 20.85
C CYS A 102 1.48 7.03 21.09
N LYS A 103 0.45 6.36 20.63
CA LYS A 103 -0.93 6.78 20.85
C LYS A 103 -1.48 6.12 22.09
#